data_8f67af6ea8c88332d53f622e1f4f69ee
#
_entry.id   8f67af6ea8c88332d53f622e1f4f69ee
#
_cell.length_a   1.000
_cell.length_b   1.000
_cell.length_c   1.000
_cell.angle_alpha   90.00
_cell.angle_beta   90.00
_cell.angle_gamma   90.00
#
_symmetry.space_group_name_H-M   'P 1'
#
loop_
_entity.id
_entity.type
_entity.pdbx_description
1 polymer ?
#
loop_
_entity_poly.entity_id
_entity_poly.type
_entity_poly.pdbx_seq_one_letter_code
_entity_poly.pdbx_strand_id
1 'polypeptide(L)'
;MVLFRFFMRSYGMRKKIFWFASPVALVVALSFTNPAERYFEIAKNLDIFATLFKEVNALYVEEVNPNKLVRTGIDAMLGSLDPYTNYIPEDEVEDFRTVNTGQYGGIGAITREIGTRTVVTMLMEGYGAQKGGLKIGDEIVKIDDISLSKLSREESGQVMKGQVGTPVSLTIKRYGVVDPIKLQFKRERIKLTNVPYSGMIENDIAYIQLTDFTPDAAKEVKNALIMLKDKGAKGVVIDLRGNPGGLLIEAVNITNLFLPKGKLVVSTKGKIPENNLSYETLNLPIDVEIPVTVLINRGSASASEIVAGTLQDYDRAIVIGEKSYGKGLVQVSRPLSYNSQLKVTTAKYYTPTGRCIQVLDYGHRRDDGSVGSIPDSLKKAFRTTNGRVVYDGGGIDPDIKTQNLEAHMLTQVLFEKGFLFDYSTEYVAKHDGPVDPRTFTLSDDEYQQFLSWMKNKNYSYKSYMEYQLQQFTEEAKKEKYFPDLKSQLDLVSSRIAESKKNELVLHKDEIKMLLESEIVSRYHLERGSVEAGFKYDKDIKTATDVLHASAQYKKLLNIQ
;
A
#
# COMPACT_ATOMS: atom_id res chain seq x y z
N MET A 1 77.36 14.47 -38.04
CA MET A 1 77.23 15.28 -36.80
C MET A 1 75.74 15.69 -36.48
N VAL A 2 74.78 15.12 -37.16
CA VAL A 2 73.32 15.47 -36.97
C VAL A 2 72.54 14.35 -36.26
N LEU A 3 73.01 13.11 -36.22
CA LEU A 3 72.33 11.95 -35.62
C LEU A 3 72.52 11.82 -34.08
N PHE A 4 73.50 12.55 -33.49
CA PHE A 4 73.73 12.45 -32.03
C PHE A 4 72.89 13.41 -31.16
N ARG A 5 72.28 14.42 -31.77
CA ARG A 5 71.39 15.37 -31.04
C ARG A 5 69.91 14.90 -30.86
N PHE A 6 69.49 13.88 -31.61
CA PHE A 6 68.10 13.37 -31.50
C PHE A 6 67.96 12.33 -30.38
N PHE A 7 69.03 11.63 -29.99
CA PHE A 7 68.98 10.59 -28.95
C PHE A 7 68.99 11.16 -27.51
N MET A 8 69.57 12.35 -27.30
CA MET A 8 69.60 12.96 -25.96
C MET A 8 68.31 13.67 -25.56
N ARG A 9 67.43 14.02 -26.51
CA ARG A 9 66.12 14.67 -26.20
C ARG A 9 65.05 13.67 -25.79
N SER A 10 65.14 12.41 -26.15
CA SER A 10 64.19 11.36 -25.78
C SER A 10 64.44 10.80 -24.37
N TYR A 11 65.69 10.86 -23.87
CA TYR A 11 66.03 10.33 -22.55
C TYR A 11 65.54 11.25 -21.38
N GLY A 12 65.47 12.55 -21.60
CA GLY A 12 64.99 13.53 -20.62
C GLY A 12 63.47 13.52 -20.46
N MET A 13 62.72 13.22 -21.54
CA MET A 13 61.30 13.18 -21.52
C MET A 13 60.74 11.90 -20.86
N ARG A 14 61.43 10.75 -21.03
CA ARG A 14 61.08 9.49 -20.34
C ARG A 14 61.28 9.54 -18.83
N LYS A 15 62.31 10.22 -18.34
CA LYS A 15 62.52 10.43 -16.88
C LYS A 15 61.51 11.37 -16.27
N LYS A 16 61.02 12.40 -16.98
CA LYS A 16 59.98 13.31 -16.47
C LYS A 16 58.60 12.64 -16.42
N ILE A 17 58.26 11.76 -17.37
CA ILE A 17 57.02 10.98 -17.36
C ILE A 17 57.03 9.97 -16.21
N PHE A 18 58.17 9.34 -15.90
CA PHE A 18 58.28 8.39 -14.78
C PHE A 18 58.15 9.08 -13.41
N TRP A 19 58.59 10.34 -13.27
CA TRP A 19 58.48 11.11 -12.02
C TRP A 19 57.07 11.66 -11.77
N PHE A 20 56.29 11.91 -12.80
CA PHE A 20 54.87 12.33 -12.67
C PHE A 20 53.89 11.15 -12.58
N ALA A 21 54.20 10.01 -13.18
CA ALA A 21 53.37 8.81 -13.08
C ALA A 21 53.45 8.11 -11.71
N SER A 22 54.59 8.24 -11.02
CA SER A 22 54.80 7.60 -9.72
C SER A 22 53.92 8.15 -8.59
N PRO A 23 53.76 9.48 -8.39
CA PRO A 23 52.85 9.99 -7.36
C PRO A 23 51.37 9.80 -7.70
N VAL A 24 50.96 9.81 -8.99
CA VAL A 24 49.58 9.52 -9.41
C VAL A 24 49.23 8.05 -9.18
N ALA A 25 50.15 7.12 -9.48
CA ALA A 25 49.94 5.71 -9.16
C ALA A 25 49.91 5.43 -7.65
N LEU A 26 50.65 6.19 -6.84
CA LEU A 26 50.63 6.09 -5.38
C LEU A 26 49.33 6.67 -4.80
N VAL A 27 48.83 7.78 -5.35
CA VAL A 27 47.55 8.38 -4.93
C VAL A 27 46.34 7.49 -5.32
N VAL A 28 46.39 6.84 -6.50
CA VAL A 28 45.37 5.87 -6.92
C VAL A 28 45.43 4.58 -6.06
N ALA A 29 46.64 4.13 -5.67
CA ALA A 29 46.80 2.97 -4.79
C ALA A 29 46.32 3.23 -3.33
N LEU A 30 46.36 4.49 -2.86
CA LEU A 30 45.88 4.90 -1.54
C LEU A 30 44.37 5.16 -1.50
N SER A 31 43.68 5.19 -2.65
CA SER A 31 42.25 5.40 -2.74
C SER A 31 41.44 4.11 -2.61
N PHE A 32 42.04 2.94 -2.54
CA PHE A 32 41.38 1.68 -2.22
C PHE A 32 41.37 1.53 -0.70
N THR A 33 40.23 1.83 -0.08
CA THR A 33 40.01 1.48 1.33
C THR A 33 40.31 0.00 1.55
N ASN A 34 41.36 -0.25 2.34
CA ASN A 34 41.90 -1.59 2.58
C ASN A 34 40.80 -2.44 3.24
N PRO A 35 40.36 -3.59 2.68
CA PRO A 35 39.35 -4.43 3.29
C PRO A 35 39.63 -4.75 4.78
N ALA A 36 40.89 -4.89 5.14
CA ALA A 36 41.33 -5.15 6.52
C ALA A 36 41.00 -3.98 7.47
N GLU A 37 41.10 -2.73 7.04
CA GLU A 37 40.78 -1.54 7.83
C GLU A 37 39.26 -1.49 8.11
N ARG A 38 38.43 -1.81 7.14
CA ARG A 38 36.99 -1.87 7.29
C ARG A 38 36.54 -2.98 8.25
N TYR A 39 37.15 -4.15 8.18
CA TYR A 39 36.86 -5.26 9.13
C TYR A 39 37.28 -4.89 10.55
N PHE A 40 38.43 -4.23 10.72
CA PHE A 40 38.87 -3.74 12.01
C PHE A 40 37.87 -2.71 12.60
N GLU A 41 37.41 -1.74 11.83
CA GLU A 41 36.42 -0.75 12.28
C GLU A 41 35.09 -1.43 12.69
N ILE A 42 34.63 -2.43 11.94
CA ILE A 42 33.42 -3.20 12.30
C ILE A 42 33.62 -3.91 13.64
N ALA A 43 34.74 -4.64 13.81
CA ALA A 43 35.01 -5.39 15.03
C ALA A 43 35.12 -4.46 16.25
N LYS A 44 35.86 -3.33 16.12
CA LYS A 44 35.99 -2.30 17.16
C LYS A 44 34.63 -1.72 17.57
N ASN A 45 33.78 -1.35 16.61
CA ASN A 45 32.48 -0.77 16.91
C ASN A 45 31.52 -1.79 17.57
N LEU A 46 31.59 -3.06 17.20
CA LEU A 46 30.83 -4.12 17.87
C LEU A 46 31.26 -4.33 19.32
N ASP A 47 32.58 -4.30 19.60
CA ASP A 47 33.12 -4.41 20.96
C ASP A 47 32.70 -3.22 21.83
N ILE A 48 32.79 -1.98 21.28
CA ILE A 48 32.29 -0.77 21.95
C ILE A 48 30.80 -0.90 22.27
N PHE A 49 29.99 -1.33 21.30
CA PHE A 49 28.54 -1.49 21.50
C PHE A 49 28.20 -2.51 22.59
N ALA A 50 28.88 -3.68 22.55
CA ALA A 50 28.66 -4.73 23.54
C ALA A 50 29.05 -4.28 24.97
N THR A 51 30.19 -3.59 25.10
CA THR A 51 30.65 -3.04 26.38
C THR A 51 29.68 -1.98 26.90
N LEU A 52 29.29 -1.01 26.04
CA LEU A 52 28.32 0.02 26.39
C LEU A 52 26.99 -0.58 26.85
N PHE A 53 26.48 -1.55 26.14
CA PHE A 53 25.23 -2.24 26.48
C PHE A 53 25.32 -2.91 27.86
N LYS A 54 26.43 -3.61 28.14
CA LYS A 54 26.71 -4.24 29.44
C LYS A 54 26.74 -3.20 30.58
N GLU A 55 27.48 -2.10 30.39
CA GLU A 55 27.62 -1.06 31.40
C GLU A 55 26.29 -0.34 31.68
N VAL A 56 25.49 -0.04 30.64
CA VAL A 56 24.17 0.56 30.81
C VAL A 56 23.25 -0.36 31.61
N ASN A 57 23.21 -1.67 31.30
CA ASN A 57 22.40 -2.63 32.07
C ASN A 57 22.85 -2.78 33.52
N ALA A 58 24.15 -2.59 33.80
CA ALA A 58 24.71 -2.75 35.15
C ALA A 58 24.59 -1.48 36.00
N LEU A 59 24.66 -0.29 35.40
CA LEU A 59 24.87 0.97 36.13
C LEU A 59 23.73 1.97 36.01
N TYR A 60 22.78 1.79 35.09
CA TYR A 60 21.67 2.74 34.94
C TYR A 60 20.82 2.79 36.22
N VAL A 61 20.38 3.98 36.60
CA VAL A 61 19.71 4.23 37.90
C VAL A 61 18.40 3.46 38.08
N GLU A 62 17.72 3.11 36.99
CA GLU A 62 16.47 2.34 37.00
C GLU A 62 16.66 1.00 36.30
N GLU A 63 15.80 0.02 36.59
CA GLU A 63 15.79 -1.25 35.86
C GLU A 63 15.46 -1.04 34.39
N VAL A 64 16.29 -1.55 33.50
CA VAL A 64 16.09 -1.51 32.06
C VAL A 64 15.73 -2.89 31.53
N ASN A 65 14.84 -2.92 30.53
CA ASN A 65 14.56 -4.17 29.81
C ASN A 65 15.60 -4.33 28.69
N PRO A 66 16.50 -5.33 28.77
CA PRO A 66 17.58 -5.52 27.81
C PRO A 66 17.07 -5.74 26.39
N ASN A 67 15.98 -6.50 26.21
CA ASN A 67 15.41 -6.78 24.90
C ASN A 67 14.85 -5.51 24.23
N LYS A 68 14.14 -4.69 25.01
CA LYS A 68 13.60 -3.42 24.53
C LYS A 68 14.72 -2.45 24.15
N LEU A 69 15.80 -2.39 24.94
CA LEU A 69 16.93 -1.51 24.69
C LEU A 69 17.68 -1.89 23.40
N VAL A 70 17.96 -3.21 23.21
CA VAL A 70 18.58 -3.72 21.99
C VAL A 70 17.69 -3.48 20.77
N ARG A 71 16.38 -3.76 20.88
CA ARG A 71 15.41 -3.53 19.81
C ARG A 71 15.43 -2.07 19.36
N THR A 72 15.38 -1.13 20.30
CA THR A 72 15.46 0.32 20.00
C THR A 72 16.73 0.67 19.22
N GLY A 73 17.88 0.12 19.62
CA GLY A 73 19.15 0.32 18.91
C GLY A 73 19.15 -0.24 17.50
N ILE A 74 18.63 -1.45 17.31
CA ILE A 74 18.49 -2.09 15.98
C ILE A 74 17.57 -1.27 15.10
N ASP A 75 16.39 -0.90 15.58
CA ASP A 75 15.39 -0.16 14.80
C ASP A 75 15.93 1.22 14.40
N ALA A 76 16.64 1.92 15.29
CA ALA A 76 17.28 3.20 14.98
C ALA A 76 18.38 3.04 13.92
N MET A 77 19.21 2.01 14.02
CA MET A 77 20.27 1.70 13.03
C MET A 77 19.67 1.42 11.66
N LEU A 78 18.66 0.55 11.58
CA LEU A 78 18.04 0.18 10.31
C LEU A 78 17.22 1.34 9.71
N GLY A 79 16.47 2.09 10.53
CA GLY A 79 15.73 3.27 10.12
C GLY A 79 16.60 4.40 9.56
N SER A 80 17.90 4.42 9.94
CA SER A 80 18.86 5.34 9.31
C SER A 80 19.17 5.02 7.85
N LEU A 81 18.84 3.82 7.36
CA LEU A 81 19.05 3.40 5.97
C LEU A 81 17.82 3.73 5.11
N ASP A 82 16.72 3.05 5.37
CA ASP A 82 15.43 3.23 4.69
C ASP A 82 14.29 2.61 5.53
N PRO A 83 13.00 2.92 5.28
CA PRO A 83 11.89 2.38 6.08
C PRO A 83 11.52 0.93 5.75
N TYR A 84 12.17 0.31 4.77
CA TYR A 84 11.86 -1.05 4.31
C TYR A 84 12.86 -2.07 4.84
N THR A 85 14.00 -1.61 5.36
CA THR A 85 15.02 -2.45 6.00
C THR A 85 14.65 -2.61 7.47
N ASN A 86 14.16 -3.81 7.84
CA ASN A 86 13.56 -4.08 9.14
C ASN A 86 14.11 -5.36 9.77
N TYR A 87 14.24 -5.34 11.09
CA TYR A 87 14.45 -6.51 11.93
C TYR A 87 13.10 -7.11 12.34
N ILE A 88 12.96 -8.41 12.16
CA ILE A 88 11.76 -9.18 12.47
C ILE A 88 12.14 -10.14 13.58
N PRO A 89 11.73 -9.91 14.84
CA PRO A 89 12.01 -10.81 15.95
C PRO A 89 11.18 -12.08 15.84
N GLU A 90 11.54 -13.09 16.65
CA GLU A 90 10.94 -14.43 16.62
C GLU A 90 9.40 -14.41 16.76
N ASP A 91 8.89 -13.58 17.66
CA ASP A 91 7.45 -13.44 17.93
C ASP A 91 6.66 -12.79 16.77
N GLU A 92 7.31 -12.03 15.87
CA GLU A 92 6.70 -11.42 14.69
C GLU A 92 6.88 -12.27 13.40
N VAL A 93 7.68 -13.35 13.42
CA VAL A 93 8.01 -14.14 12.21
C VAL A 93 6.77 -14.79 11.60
N GLU A 94 5.81 -15.26 12.40
CA GLU A 94 4.61 -15.89 11.84
C GLU A 94 3.69 -14.87 11.16
N ASP A 95 3.54 -13.67 11.70
CA ASP A 95 2.81 -12.59 11.04
C ASP A 95 3.50 -12.15 9.75
N PHE A 96 4.84 -12.04 9.77
CA PHE A 96 5.62 -11.79 8.57
C PHE A 96 5.46 -12.89 7.50
N ARG A 97 5.42 -14.16 7.91
CA ARG A 97 5.15 -15.29 7.04
C ARG A 97 3.74 -15.18 6.43
N THR A 98 2.74 -14.82 7.24
CA THR A 98 1.35 -14.64 6.79
C THR A 98 1.27 -13.60 5.68
N VAL A 99 1.91 -12.44 5.85
CA VAL A 99 1.96 -11.38 4.83
C VAL A 99 2.60 -11.88 3.53
N ASN A 100 3.68 -12.67 3.62
CA ASN A 100 4.40 -13.14 2.42
C ASN A 100 3.73 -14.33 1.73
N THR A 101 3.02 -15.18 2.48
CA THR A 101 2.37 -16.39 1.91
C THR A 101 0.89 -16.20 1.61
N GLY A 102 0.27 -15.14 2.15
CA GLY A 102 -1.16 -14.92 2.06
C GLY A 102 -1.99 -16.00 2.79
N GLN A 103 -1.42 -16.70 3.79
CA GLN A 103 -2.12 -17.79 4.48
C GLN A 103 -1.89 -17.73 6.00
N TYR A 104 -2.94 -18.00 6.76
CA TYR A 104 -2.87 -18.15 8.22
C TYR A 104 -3.94 -19.11 8.76
N GLY A 105 -3.77 -19.58 9.98
CA GLY A 105 -4.80 -20.33 10.70
C GLY A 105 -5.77 -19.37 11.40
N GLY A 106 -7.07 -19.46 11.10
CA GLY A 106 -8.04 -18.51 11.66
C GLY A 106 -9.49 -18.89 11.37
N ILE A 107 -10.39 -17.95 11.61
CA ILE A 107 -11.83 -18.15 11.48
C ILE A 107 -12.44 -17.69 10.14
N GLY A 108 -11.74 -16.89 9.37
CA GLY A 108 -12.23 -16.31 8.11
C GLY A 108 -13.20 -15.14 8.33
N ALA A 109 -12.89 -14.28 9.29
CA ALA A 109 -13.62 -13.04 9.57
C ALA A 109 -12.63 -11.87 9.73
N ILE A 110 -13.05 -10.70 9.25
CA ILE A 110 -12.37 -9.42 9.50
C ILE A 110 -13.16 -8.67 10.56
N THR A 111 -12.48 -8.20 11.58
CA THR A 111 -13.08 -7.46 12.68
C THR A 111 -12.47 -6.08 12.81
N ARG A 112 -13.25 -5.15 13.36
CA ARG A 112 -12.82 -3.80 13.68
C ARG A 112 -13.30 -3.39 15.08
N GLU A 113 -12.52 -2.59 15.77
CA GLU A 113 -12.97 -1.94 16.99
C GLU A 113 -13.77 -0.69 16.66
N ILE A 114 -14.98 -0.60 17.19
CA ILE A 114 -15.84 0.59 17.15
C ILE A 114 -16.14 0.98 18.60
N GLY A 115 -15.48 2.03 19.07
CA GLY A 115 -15.46 2.36 20.50
C GLY A 115 -14.84 1.21 21.30
N THR A 116 -15.60 0.58 22.19
CA THR A 116 -15.16 -0.57 23.00
C THR A 116 -15.65 -1.92 22.46
N ARG A 117 -16.27 -1.93 21.28
CA ARG A 117 -16.88 -3.14 20.68
C ARG A 117 -15.96 -3.70 19.59
N THR A 118 -15.73 -5.00 19.61
CA THR A 118 -15.12 -5.72 18.49
C THR A 118 -16.22 -6.26 17.59
N VAL A 119 -16.40 -5.66 16.41
CA VAL A 119 -17.46 -6.00 15.47
C VAL A 119 -16.94 -6.70 14.23
N VAL A 120 -17.75 -7.61 13.68
CA VAL A 120 -17.47 -8.30 12.41
C VAL A 120 -17.82 -7.37 11.27
N THR A 121 -16.80 -6.94 10.50
CA THR A 121 -16.99 -6.02 9.37
C THR A 121 -16.99 -6.72 8.03
N MET A 122 -16.34 -7.90 7.90
CA MET A 122 -16.36 -8.70 6.69
C MET A 122 -16.21 -10.18 7.03
N LEU A 123 -16.76 -11.04 6.19
CA LEU A 123 -16.61 -12.49 6.25
C LEU A 123 -15.98 -12.98 4.93
N MET A 124 -15.06 -13.93 5.06
CA MET A 124 -14.51 -14.63 3.91
C MET A 124 -15.46 -15.75 3.50
N GLU A 125 -15.86 -15.73 2.25
CA GLU A 125 -16.83 -16.68 1.72
C GLU A 125 -16.35 -18.13 1.81
N GLY A 126 -17.20 -19.02 2.30
CA GLY A 126 -16.91 -20.46 2.37
C GLY A 126 -16.06 -20.91 3.56
N TYR A 127 -15.66 -20.02 4.47
CA TYR A 127 -14.90 -20.38 5.67
C TYR A 127 -15.76 -20.59 6.93
N GLY A 128 -15.14 -21.11 7.98
CA GLY A 128 -15.80 -21.57 9.20
C GLY A 128 -16.68 -20.52 9.88
N ALA A 129 -16.27 -19.26 9.92
CA ALA A 129 -17.07 -18.20 10.52
C ALA A 129 -18.41 -18.01 9.77
N GLN A 130 -18.38 -17.90 8.44
CA GLN A 130 -19.58 -17.76 7.63
C GLN A 130 -20.50 -19.01 7.73
N LYS A 131 -19.93 -20.21 7.56
CA LYS A 131 -20.66 -21.48 7.68
C LYS A 131 -21.26 -21.68 9.07
N GLY A 132 -20.56 -21.20 10.10
CA GLY A 132 -21.00 -21.25 11.50
C GLY A 132 -22.08 -20.23 11.86
N GLY A 133 -22.51 -19.40 10.90
CA GLY A 133 -23.62 -18.47 11.07
C GLY A 133 -23.23 -17.10 11.67
N LEU A 134 -21.93 -16.76 11.70
CA LEU A 134 -21.48 -15.41 12.00
C LEU A 134 -21.94 -14.46 10.88
N LYS A 135 -22.31 -13.24 11.22
CA LYS A 135 -22.80 -12.22 10.27
C LYS A 135 -22.01 -10.92 10.40
N ILE A 136 -21.93 -10.16 9.31
CA ILE A 136 -21.48 -8.77 9.37
C ILE A 136 -22.45 -7.99 10.27
N GLY A 137 -21.90 -7.21 11.22
CA GLY A 137 -22.69 -6.52 12.24
C GLY A 137 -22.71 -7.20 13.61
N ASP A 138 -22.29 -8.46 13.72
CA ASP A 138 -22.18 -9.13 15.01
C ASP A 138 -21.05 -8.51 15.85
N GLU A 139 -21.31 -8.29 17.14
CA GLU A 139 -20.30 -7.90 18.15
C GLU A 139 -19.77 -9.17 18.82
N ILE A 140 -18.46 -9.41 18.72
CA ILE A 140 -17.82 -10.53 19.42
C ILE A 140 -17.51 -10.11 20.85
N VAL A 141 -18.13 -10.77 21.81
CA VAL A 141 -17.98 -10.49 23.26
C VAL A 141 -16.92 -11.37 23.88
N LYS A 142 -16.90 -12.67 23.49
CA LYS A 142 -15.93 -13.65 23.99
C LYS A 142 -15.46 -14.55 22.87
N ILE A 143 -14.21 -14.98 22.99
CA ILE A 143 -13.61 -16.07 22.20
C ILE A 143 -13.16 -17.13 23.18
N ASP A 144 -13.72 -18.34 23.07
CA ASP A 144 -13.61 -19.39 24.07
C ASP A 144 -14.03 -18.81 25.44
N ASP A 145 -13.19 -18.84 26.45
CA ASP A 145 -13.48 -18.27 27.78
C ASP A 145 -12.94 -16.84 27.96
N ILE A 146 -12.30 -16.27 26.94
CA ILE A 146 -11.61 -14.98 27.00
C ILE A 146 -12.57 -13.85 26.60
N SER A 147 -12.77 -12.88 27.48
CA SER A 147 -13.55 -11.67 27.17
C SER A 147 -12.71 -10.65 26.40
N LEU A 148 -13.17 -10.22 25.24
CA LEU A 148 -12.43 -9.26 24.39
C LEU A 148 -12.37 -7.86 25.01
N SER A 149 -13.28 -7.48 25.88
CA SER A 149 -13.26 -6.16 26.56
C SER A 149 -12.05 -5.93 27.48
N LYS A 150 -11.23 -6.96 27.73
CA LYS A 150 -10.01 -6.91 28.56
C LYS A 150 -8.72 -6.96 27.72
N LEU A 151 -8.83 -7.12 26.40
CA LEU A 151 -7.72 -7.30 25.50
C LEU A 151 -7.49 -6.02 24.69
N SER A 152 -6.25 -5.77 24.31
CA SER A 152 -5.89 -4.82 23.25
C SER A 152 -6.36 -5.33 21.87
N ARG A 153 -6.30 -4.46 20.89
CA ARG A 153 -6.63 -4.81 19.48
C ARG A 153 -5.76 -5.95 18.97
N GLU A 154 -4.45 -5.89 19.25
CA GLU A 154 -3.50 -6.93 18.84
C GLU A 154 -3.81 -8.27 19.51
N GLU A 155 -4.02 -8.27 20.81
CA GLU A 155 -4.38 -9.48 21.56
C GLU A 155 -5.71 -10.07 21.07
N SER A 156 -6.70 -9.23 20.78
CA SER A 156 -8.00 -9.66 20.21
C SER A 156 -7.81 -10.33 18.84
N GLY A 157 -6.92 -9.80 17.99
CA GLY A 157 -6.55 -10.41 16.72
C GLY A 157 -5.83 -11.76 16.88
N GLN A 158 -4.98 -11.89 17.88
CA GLN A 158 -4.21 -13.11 18.15
C GLN A 158 -5.12 -14.28 18.59
N VAL A 159 -6.10 -14.04 19.47
CA VAL A 159 -7.01 -15.12 19.95
C VAL A 159 -7.95 -15.63 18.85
N MET A 160 -8.20 -14.85 17.81
CA MET A 160 -8.97 -15.30 16.63
C MET A 160 -8.14 -16.21 15.71
N LYS A 161 -6.83 -15.98 15.64
CA LYS A 161 -5.88 -16.86 14.94
C LYS A 161 -5.61 -18.11 15.78
N GLY A 162 -4.94 -19.09 15.19
CA GLY A 162 -4.50 -20.29 15.90
C GLY A 162 -4.32 -21.49 14.99
N GLN A 163 -3.97 -22.62 15.59
CA GLN A 163 -3.67 -23.85 14.84
C GLN A 163 -4.89 -24.34 14.05
N VAL A 164 -4.66 -24.67 12.79
CA VAL A 164 -5.69 -25.24 11.89
C VAL A 164 -6.28 -26.52 12.48
N GLY A 165 -7.60 -26.65 12.43
CA GLY A 165 -8.36 -27.78 12.94
C GLY A 165 -8.77 -27.66 14.41
N THR A 166 -8.24 -26.69 15.17
CA THR A 166 -8.67 -26.47 16.56
C THR A 166 -10.08 -25.89 16.63
N PRO A 167 -10.91 -26.33 17.59
CA PRO A 167 -12.24 -25.74 17.79
C PRO A 167 -12.10 -24.32 18.33
N VAL A 168 -13.09 -23.48 18.02
CA VAL A 168 -13.24 -22.15 18.57
C VAL A 168 -14.71 -21.89 18.87
N SER A 169 -15.01 -21.27 20.01
CA SER A 169 -16.35 -20.87 20.45
C SER A 169 -16.42 -19.35 20.52
N LEU A 170 -17.37 -18.75 19.81
CA LEU A 170 -17.63 -17.32 19.89
C LEU A 170 -18.92 -17.08 20.67
N THR A 171 -18.90 -16.12 21.60
CA THR A 171 -20.13 -15.51 22.15
C THR A 171 -20.30 -14.17 21.50
N ILE A 172 -21.41 -13.96 20.79
CA ILE A 172 -21.70 -12.75 20.04
C ILE A 172 -22.99 -12.08 20.52
N LYS A 173 -23.08 -10.77 20.31
CA LYS A 173 -24.35 -10.03 20.33
C LYS A 173 -24.71 -9.67 18.90
N ARG A 174 -25.98 -9.87 18.55
CA ARG A 174 -26.55 -9.56 17.23
C ARG A 174 -27.66 -8.54 17.36
N TYR A 175 -27.68 -7.53 16.48
CA TYR A 175 -28.75 -6.54 16.47
C TYR A 175 -30.14 -7.23 16.37
N GLY A 176 -31.09 -6.79 17.19
CA GLY A 176 -32.45 -7.35 17.24
C GLY A 176 -32.59 -8.67 18.01
N VAL A 177 -31.52 -9.25 18.55
CA VAL A 177 -31.54 -10.46 19.38
C VAL A 177 -31.14 -10.11 20.81
N VAL A 178 -31.99 -10.44 21.78
CA VAL A 178 -31.79 -10.07 23.20
C VAL A 178 -30.68 -10.88 23.84
N ASP A 179 -30.70 -12.20 23.68
CA ASP A 179 -29.75 -13.10 24.30
C ASP A 179 -28.49 -13.26 23.47
N PRO A 180 -27.29 -13.32 24.10
CA PRO A 180 -26.04 -13.63 23.40
C PRO A 180 -26.11 -14.99 22.70
N ILE A 181 -25.62 -15.05 21.48
CA ILE A 181 -25.60 -16.25 20.65
C ILE A 181 -24.21 -16.91 20.82
N LYS A 182 -24.18 -18.22 21.01
CA LYS A 182 -22.95 -19.02 20.97
C LYS A 182 -22.82 -19.71 19.62
N LEU A 183 -21.67 -19.50 18.95
CA LEU A 183 -21.32 -20.14 17.71
C LEU A 183 -20.07 -21.00 17.92
N GLN A 184 -20.03 -22.18 17.29
CA GLN A 184 -18.89 -23.10 17.39
C GLN A 184 -18.51 -23.58 15.99
N PHE A 185 -17.22 -23.49 15.68
CA PHE A 185 -16.65 -24.01 14.44
C PHE A 185 -15.14 -24.30 14.63
N LYS A 186 -14.46 -24.70 13.58
CA LYS A 186 -13.02 -24.97 13.63
C LYS A 186 -12.26 -23.86 12.95
N ARG A 187 -11.03 -23.57 13.45
CA ARG A 187 -10.09 -22.75 12.73
C ARG A 187 -9.65 -23.48 11.47
N GLU A 188 -9.66 -22.79 10.35
CA GLU A 188 -9.27 -23.30 9.03
C GLU A 188 -8.00 -22.59 8.55
N ARG A 189 -7.34 -23.16 7.53
CA ARG A 189 -6.30 -22.46 6.81
C ARG A 189 -6.97 -21.43 5.91
N ILE A 190 -6.89 -20.19 6.30
CA ILE A 190 -7.42 -19.06 5.53
C ILE A 190 -6.40 -18.69 4.47
N LYS A 191 -6.80 -18.71 3.20
CA LYS A 191 -6.03 -18.18 2.08
C LYS A 191 -6.62 -16.82 1.69
N LEU A 192 -5.80 -15.77 1.81
CA LEU A 192 -6.15 -14.46 1.26
C LEU A 192 -6.09 -14.56 -0.26
N THR A 193 -7.16 -14.16 -0.93
CA THR A 193 -7.17 -14.13 -2.39
C THR A 193 -6.48 -12.86 -2.89
N ASN A 194 -5.64 -13.00 -3.90
CA ASN A 194 -5.02 -11.85 -4.58
C ASN A 194 -6.03 -11.10 -5.45
N VAL A 195 -7.03 -11.82 -5.98
CA VAL A 195 -8.09 -11.29 -6.83
C VAL A 195 -9.43 -11.46 -6.11
N PRO A 196 -9.76 -10.58 -5.13
CA PRO A 196 -11.00 -10.68 -4.37
C PRO A 196 -12.24 -10.49 -5.25
N TYR A 197 -12.09 -9.77 -6.35
CA TYR A 197 -13.17 -9.57 -7.31
C TYR A 197 -12.69 -9.66 -8.76
N SER A 198 -13.46 -10.37 -9.56
CA SER A 198 -13.40 -10.33 -11.03
C SER A 198 -14.81 -10.48 -11.62
N GLY A 199 -15.14 -9.64 -12.59
CA GLY A 199 -16.47 -9.62 -13.20
C GLY A 199 -16.51 -8.75 -14.45
N MET A 200 -17.64 -8.81 -15.17
CA MET A 200 -17.88 -7.88 -16.28
C MET A 200 -18.33 -6.53 -15.71
N ILE A 201 -17.74 -5.45 -16.18
CA ILE A 201 -18.34 -4.12 -16.10
C ILE A 201 -19.07 -3.90 -17.43
N GLU A 202 -20.31 -3.48 -17.36
CA GLU A 202 -21.18 -3.45 -18.55
C GLU A 202 -21.24 -4.85 -19.19
N ASN A 203 -21.35 -4.97 -20.52
CA ASN A 203 -21.55 -6.26 -21.15
C ASN A 203 -20.27 -6.84 -21.78
N ASP A 204 -19.20 -6.06 -21.94
CA ASP A 204 -18.03 -6.44 -22.73
C ASP A 204 -16.68 -5.99 -22.17
N ILE A 205 -16.63 -5.41 -20.98
CA ILE A 205 -15.38 -5.01 -20.32
C ILE A 205 -15.15 -5.92 -19.10
N ALA A 206 -14.03 -6.63 -19.09
CA ALA A 206 -13.56 -7.37 -17.94
C ALA A 206 -12.96 -6.42 -16.88
N TYR A 207 -13.29 -6.63 -15.61
CA TYR A 207 -12.64 -5.97 -14.49
C TYR A 207 -12.02 -7.01 -13.57
N ILE A 208 -10.76 -6.81 -13.21
CA ILE A 208 -9.98 -7.67 -12.33
C ILE A 208 -9.34 -6.80 -11.27
N GLN A 209 -9.79 -6.94 -10.02
CA GLN A 209 -9.20 -6.27 -8.87
C GLN A 209 -8.07 -7.15 -8.31
N LEU A 210 -6.86 -6.62 -8.29
CA LEU A 210 -5.67 -7.28 -7.74
C LEU A 210 -5.19 -6.49 -6.53
N THR A 211 -5.36 -7.05 -5.33
CA THR A 211 -5.04 -6.37 -4.06
C THR A 211 -3.67 -6.71 -3.50
N ASP A 212 -3.09 -7.85 -3.90
CA ASP A 212 -1.83 -8.34 -3.39
C ASP A 212 -1.04 -9.12 -4.46
N PHE A 213 0.26 -9.26 -4.25
CA PHE A 213 1.13 -10.12 -5.06
C PHE A 213 1.72 -11.23 -4.18
N THR A 214 0.86 -12.02 -3.53
CA THR A 214 1.27 -13.25 -2.84
C THR A 214 1.37 -14.42 -3.82
N PRO A 215 1.86 -15.61 -3.42
CA PRO A 215 1.93 -16.77 -4.32
C PRO A 215 0.59 -17.07 -4.99
N ASP A 216 0.63 -17.42 -6.27
CA ASP A 216 -0.51 -17.67 -7.16
C ASP A 216 -1.22 -16.40 -7.71
N ALA A 217 -0.79 -15.18 -7.41
CA ALA A 217 -1.45 -13.97 -7.92
C ALA A 217 -1.60 -13.98 -9.45
N ALA A 218 -0.54 -14.31 -10.17
CA ALA A 218 -0.58 -14.42 -11.63
C ALA A 218 -1.54 -15.51 -12.14
N LYS A 219 -1.64 -16.60 -11.41
CA LYS A 219 -2.58 -17.69 -11.73
C LYS A 219 -4.03 -17.25 -11.51
N GLU A 220 -4.30 -16.49 -10.45
CA GLU A 220 -5.63 -15.97 -10.16
C GLU A 220 -6.05 -14.94 -11.24
N VAL A 221 -5.17 -14.00 -11.60
CA VAL A 221 -5.40 -13.04 -12.70
C VAL A 221 -5.61 -13.78 -14.04
N LYS A 222 -4.76 -14.76 -14.35
CA LYS A 222 -4.89 -15.59 -15.56
C LYS A 222 -6.26 -16.26 -15.65
N ASN A 223 -6.68 -16.91 -14.57
CA ASN A 223 -7.96 -17.62 -14.53
C ASN A 223 -9.14 -16.65 -14.69
N ALA A 224 -9.08 -15.49 -14.01
CA ALA A 224 -10.08 -14.45 -14.17
C ALA A 224 -10.14 -13.92 -15.61
N LEU A 225 -8.99 -13.64 -16.23
CA LEU A 225 -8.90 -13.16 -17.61
C LEU A 225 -9.50 -14.16 -18.60
N ILE A 226 -9.14 -15.45 -18.50
CA ILE A 226 -9.68 -16.50 -19.39
C ILE A 226 -11.20 -16.57 -19.21
N MET A 227 -11.69 -16.70 -17.97
CA MET A 227 -13.12 -16.79 -17.69
C MET A 227 -13.91 -15.60 -18.26
N LEU A 228 -13.38 -14.38 -18.14
CA LEU A 228 -14.06 -13.17 -18.61
C LEU A 228 -13.98 -13.05 -20.14
N LYS A 229 -12.90 -13.49 -20.77
CA LYS A 229 -12.81 -13.61 -22.24
C LYS A 229 -13.82 -14.61 -22.79
N ASP A 230 -13.99 -15.77 -22.15
CA ASP A 230 -15.00 -16.76 -22.54
C ASP A 230 -16.43 -16.23 -22.40
N LYS A 231 -16.65 -15.24 -21.51
CA LYS A 231 -17.90 -14.48 -21.36
C LYS A 231 -18.05 -13.34 -22.38
N GLY A 232 -17.08 -13.13 -23.27
CA GLY A 232 -17.14 -12.15 -24.34
C GLY A 232 -16.50 -10.80 -24.04
N ALA A 233 -15.59 -10.72 -23.06
CA ALA A 233 -14.85 -9.49 -22.78
C ALA A 233 -14.02 -9.04 -23.99
N LYS A 234 -14.15 -7.76 -24.37
CA LYS A 234 -13.44 -7.11 -25.48
C LYS A 234 -12.37 -6.12 -25.01
N GLY A 235 -12.36 -5.80 -23.72
CA GLY A 235 -11.37 -4.97 -23.06
C GLY A 235 -11.19 -5.41 -21.61
N VAL A 236 -10.07 -5.01 -20.99
CA VAL A 236 -9.71 -5.40 -19.63
C VAL A 236 -9.29 -4.20 -18.81
N VAL A 237 -9.86 -4.06 -17.62
CA VAL A 237 -9.44 -3.16 -16.57
C VAL A 237 -8.74 -3.98 -15.49
N ILE A 238 -7.46 -3.71 -15.23
CA ILE A 238 -6.72 -4.25 -14.09
C ILE A 238 -6.65 -3.18 -13.03
N ASP A 239 -7.28 -3.41 -11.89
CA ASP A 239 -7.28 -2.45 -10.78
C ASP A 239 -6.19 -2.80 -9.77
N LEU A 240 -5.18 -1.92 -9.69
CA LEU A 240 -4.05 -1.99 -8.76
C LEU A 240 -4.13 -0.89 -7.69
N ARG A 241 -5.23 -0.18 -7.59
CA ARG A 241 -5.39 0.89 -6.58
C ARG A 241 -5.34 0.30 -5.17
N GLY A 242 -4.59 0.95 -4.28
CA GLY A 242 -4.38 0.47 -2.91
C GLY A 242 -3.51 -0.78 -2.77
N ASN A 243 -3.00 -1.35 -3.86
CA ASN A 243 -2.17 -2.55 -3.83
C ASN A 243 -0.69 -2.20 -3.53
N PRO A 244 -0.14 -2.55 -2.33
CA PRO A 244 1.22 -2.19 -1.93
C PRO A 244 2.31 -2.99 -2.65
N GLY A 245 1.94 -3.94 -3.51
CA GLY A 245 2.84 -4.84 -4.19
C GLY A 245 2.97 -6.20 -3.49
N GLY A 246 4.14 -6.82 -3.61
CA GLY A 246 4.47 -8.14 -3.07
C GLY A 246 5.58 -8.80 -3.87
N LEU A 247 5.39 -10.06 -4.28
CA LEU A 247 6.40 -10.84 -4.97
C LEU A 247 6.67 -10.31 -6.38
N LEU A 248 7.92 -9.93 -6.65
CA LEU A 248 8.37 -9.44 -7.96
C LEU A 248 8.06 -10.46 -9.07
N ILE A 249 8.25 -11.75 -8.81
CA ILE A 249 8.02 -12.79 -9.81
C ILE A 249 6.55 -12.89 -10.25
N GLU A 250 5.61 -12.59 -9.34
CA GLU A 250 4.19 -12.53 -9.68
C GLU A 250 3.88 -11.36 -10.62
N ALA A 251 4.53 -10.18 -10.40
CA ALA A 251 4.40 -9.06 -11.32
C ALA A 251 4.94 -9.40 -12.72
N VAL A 252 6.08 -10.10 -12.81
CA VAL A 252 6.62 -10.59 -14.08
C VAL A 252 5.63 -11.54 -14.78
N ASN A 253 5.06 -12.48 -14.04
CA ASN A 253 4.12 -13.45 -14.59
C ASN A 253 2.79 -12.81 -15.02
N ILE A 254 2.28 -11.81 -14.28
CA ILE A 254 1.07 -11.06 -14.68
C ILE A 254 1.34 -10.26 -15.96
N THR A 255 2.47 -9.58 -16.02
CA THR A 255 2.87 -8.82 -17.22
C THR A 255 2.99 -9.75 -18.44
N ASN A 256 3.49 -10.97 -18.26
CA ASN A 256 3.61 -11.98 -19.31
C ASN A 256 2.25 -12.44 -19.88
N LEU A 257 1.13 -12.22 -19.19
CA LEU A 257 -0.19 -12.52 -19.75
C LEU A 257 -0.50 -11.68 -20.99
N PHE A 258 0.10 -10.46 -21.08
CA PHE A 258 -0.19 -9.44 -22.08
C PHE A 258 0.98 -9.11 -23.02
N LEU A 259 2.18 -9.64 -22.75
CA LEU A 259 3.37 -9.39 -23.55
C LEU A 259 3.94 -10.67 -24.16
N PRO A 260 4.49 -10.61 -25.38
CA PRO A 260 5.17 -11.74 -25.99
C PRO A 260 6.32 -12.27 -25.13
N LYS A 261 6.66 -13.54 -25.31
CA LYS A 261 7.84 -14.16 -24.67
C LYS A 261 9.14 -13.42 -25.02
N GLY A 262 10.08 -13.34 -24.06
CA GLY A 262 11.41 -12.74 -24.22
C GLY A 262 11.43 -11.21 -24.09
N LYS A 263 10.38 -10.60 -23.53
CA LYS A 263 10.34 -9.17 -23.24
C LYS A 263 10.87 -8.90 -21.85
N LEU A 264 11.79 -7.95 -21.72
CA LEU A 264 12.27 -7.47 -20.41
C LEU A 264 11.10 -6.86 -19.64
N VAL A 265 10.89 -7.30 -18.41
CA VAL A 265 9.86 -6.74 -17.51
C VAL A 265 10.49 -5.77 -16.52
N VAL A 266 11.57 -6.19 -15.87
CA VAL A 266 12.26 -5.38 -14.86
C VAL A 266 13.70 -5.84 -14.73
N SER A 267 14.62 -4.91 -14.49
CA SER A 267 15.99 -5.22 -14.11
C SER A 267 16.29 -4.65 -12.73
N THR A 268 17.21 -5.31 -12.00
CA THR A 268 17.66 -4.86 -10.69
C THR A 268 19.13 -4.50 -10.73
N LYS A 269 19.53 -3.48 -9.95
CA LYS A 269 20.92 -3.08 -9.79
C LYS A 269 21.21 -2.83 -8.32
N GLY A 270 22.14 -3.57 -7.76
CA GLY A 270 22.56 -3.53 -6.37
C GLY A 270 24.04 -3.21 -6.20
N LYS A 271 24.46 -3.15 -4.94
CA LYS A 271 25.88 -2.92 -4.57
C LYS A 271 26.78 -4.10 -4.98
N ILE A 272 26.23 -5.31 -4.93
CA ILE A 272 26.96 -6.54 -5.30
C ILE A 272 26.45 -7.04 -6.65
N PRO A 273 27.35 -7.56 -7.52
CA PRO A 273 26.98 -7.98 -8.87
C PRO A 273 25.86 -9.02 -8.93
N GLU A 274 25.76 -9.90 -7.95
CA GLU A 274 24.76 -10.96 -7.83
C GLU A 274 23.32 -10.41 -7.70
N ASN A 275 23.16 -9.14 -7.32
CA ASN A 275 21.89 -8.46 -7.26
C ASN A 275 21.50 -7.75 -8.58
N ASN A 276 22.36 -7.84 -9.61
CA ASN A 276 22.10 -7.28 -10.94
C ASN A 276 21.42 -8.35 -11.81
N LEU A 277 20.10 -8.39 -11.76
CA LEU A 277 19.29 -9.40 -12.43
C LEU A 277 18.37 -8.74 -13.47
N SER A 278 18.05 -9.49 -14.51
CA SER A 278 17.05 -9.12 -15.50
C SER A 278 15.95 -10.18 -15.50
N TYR A 279 14.70 -9.74 -15.47
CA TYR A 279 13.53 -10.59 -15.47
C TYR A 279 12.76 -10.37 -16.77
N GLU A 280 12.55 -11.44 -17.50
CA GLU A 280 11.90 -11.43 -18.81
C GLU A 280 10.63 -12.31 -18.79
N THR A 281 9.73 -12.07 -19.73
CA THR A 281 8.58 -12.92 -19.96
C THR A 281 9.02 -14.27 -20.49
N LEU A 282 8.65 -15.36 -19.81
CA LEU A 282 9.14 -16.72 -20.13
C LEU A 282 8.11 -17.58 -20.88
N ASN A 283 6.82 -17.27 -20.72
CA ASN A 283 5.72 -18.07 -21.25
C ASN A 283 5.06 -17.40 -22.46
N LEU A 284 4.24 -18.16 -23.19
CA LEU A 284 3.34 -17.59 -24.19
C LEU A 284 2.28 -16.72 -23.47
N PRO A 285 1.95 -15.55 -24.03
CA PRO A 285 0.92 -14.68 -23.47
C PRO A 285 -0.48 -15.32 -23.59
N ILE A 286 -1.43 -14.83 -22.80
CA ILE A 286 -2.84 -15.18 -22.98
C ILE A 286 -3.45 -14.34 -24.09
N ASP A 287 -3.12 -13.04 -24.14
CA ASP A 287 -3.63 -12.15 -25.18
C ASP A 287 -2.74 -10.91 -25.31
N VAL A 288 -2.21 -10.71 -26.49
CA VAL A 288 -1.38 -9.53 -26.83
C VAL A 288 -2.19 -8.40 -27.47
N GLU A 289 -3.44 -8.64 -27.84
CA GLU A 289 -4.25 -7.73 -28.64
C GLU A 289 -5.39 -7.07 -27.84
N ILE A 290 -6.00 -7.80 -26.89
CA ILE A 290 -7.12 -7.25 -26.11
C ILE A 290 -6.74 -5.91 -25.49
N PRO A 291 -7.51 -4.83 -25.67
CA PRO A 291 -7.24 -3.54 -25.04
C PRO A 291 -7.19 -3.64 -23.52
N VAL A 292 -6.18 -3.02 -22.89
CA VAL A 292 -5.96 -3.06 -21.43
C VAL A 292 -5.84 -1.65 -20.86
N THR A 293 -6.53 -1.42 -19.77
CA THR A 293 -6.28 -0.27 -18.89
C THR A 293 -5.83 -0.75 -17.52
N VAL A 294 -4.97 0.03 -16.87
CA VAL A 294 -4.48 -0.25 -15.51
C VAL A 294 -4.84 0.93 -14.61
N LEU A 295 -5.61 0.68 -13.56
CA LEU A 295 -5.94 1.70 -12.57
C LEU A 295 -4.88 1.72 -11.47
N ILE A 296 -4.38 2.91 -11.15
CA ILE A 296 -3.40 3.13 -10.07
C ILE A 296 -3.79 4.33 -9.20
N ASN A 297 -3.29 4.34 -7.98
CA ASN A 297 -3.35 5.49 -7.08
C ASN A 297 -2.12 5.55 -6.16
N ARG A 298 -2.10 6.48 -5.21
CA ARG A 298 -0.98 6.65 -4.25
C ARG A 298 -0.68 5.41 -3.40
N GLY A 299 -1.62 4.46 -3.31
CA GLY A 299 -1.42 3.16 -2.64
C GLY A 299 -0.81 2.08 -3.53
N SER A 300 -0.73 2.31 -4.86
CA SER A 300 -0.12 1.37 -5.80
C SER A 300 1.41 1.44 -5.71
N ALA A 301 2.05 0.39 -5.21
CA ALA A 301 3.49 0.39 -4.94
C ALA A 301 4.21 -0.87 -5.42
N SER A 302 5.55 -0.77 -5.63
CA SER A 302 6.45 -1.91 -5.86
C SER A 302 6.00 -2.81 -7.03
N ALA A 303 5.56 -4.06 -6.79
CA ALA A 303 5.11 -5.00 -7.83
C ALA A 303 3.96 -4.43 -8.69
N SER A 304 3.04 -3.65 -8.11
CA SER A 304 2.01 -2.92 -8.84
C SER A 304 2.62 -1.93 -9.83
N GLU A 305 3.67 -1.23 -9.43
CA GLU A 305 4.38 -0.28 -10.27
C GLU A 305 5.20 -0.97 -11.37
N ILE A 306 5.68 -2.19 -11.11
CA ILE A 306 6.33 -3.03 -12.15
C ILE A 306 5.30 -3.37 -13.24
N VAL A 307 4.11 -3.85 -12.86
CA VAL A 307 3.06 -4.19 -13.84
C VAL A 307 2.63 -2.95 -14.62
N ALA A 308 2.22 -1.88 -13.94
CA ALA A 308 1.76 -0.65 -14.57
C ALA A 308 2.84 -0.02 -15.45
N GLY A 309 4.06 0.13 -14.93
CA GLY A 309 5.18 0.74 -15.62
C GLY A 309 5.66 -0.05 -16.83
N THR A 310 5.70 -1.38 -16.73
CA THR A 310 6.11 -2.23 -17.85
C THR A 310 5.07 -2.20 -18.98
N LEU A 311 3.79 -2.33 -18.66
CA LEU A 311 2.73 -2.24 -19.68
C LEU A 311 2.66 -0.85 -20.31
N GLN A 312 2.94 0.21 -19.54
CA GLN A 312 3.06 1.58 -20.03
C GLN A 312 4.27 1.74 -20.97
N ASP A 313 5.45 1.22 -20.58
CA ASP A 313 6.70 1.33 -21.35
C ASP A 313 6.61 0.60 -22.72
N TYR A 314 5.86 -0.49 -22.78
CA TYR A 314 5.59 -1.21 -24.05
C TYR A 314 4.39 -0.67 -24.82
N ASP A 315 3.75 0.42 -24.39
CA ASP A 315 2.51 0.93 -24.98
C ASP A 315 1.43 -0.15 -25.10
N ARG A 316 1.39 -1.07 -24.12
CA ARG A 316 0.47 -2.20 -24.10
C ARG A 316 -0.82 -1.90 -23.33
N ALA A 317 -0.75 -0.97 -22.37
CA ALA A 317 -1.90 -0.52 -21.60
C ALA A 317 -1.89 0.99 -21.41
N ILE A 318 -3.09 1.55 -21.19
CA ILE A 318 -3.27 2.93 -20.73
C ILE A 318 -3.39 2.92 -19.21
N VAL A 319 -2.55 3.69 -18.55
CA VAL A 319 -2.55 3.83 -17.10
C VAL A 319 -3.45 5.02 -16.71
N ILE A 320 -4.41 4.78 -15.81
CA ILE A 320 -5.43 5.75 -15.40
C ILE A 320 -5.44 5.90 -13.89
N GLY A 321 -5.71 7.10 -13.40
CA GLY A 321 -5.86 7.35 -11.96
C GLY A 321 -4.94 8.43 -11.42
N GLU A 322 -4.38 8.20 -10.26
CA GLU A 322 -3.41 9.07 -9.61
C GLU A 322 -2.00 8.49 -9.74
N LYS A 323 -1.01 9.35 -9.52
CA LYS A 323 0.39 8.95 -9.46
C LYS A 323 0.62 7.89 -8.40
N SER A 324 1.41 6.86 -8.73
CA SER A 324 1.73 5.76 -7.82
C SER A 324 2.67 6.19 -6.69
N TYR A 325 2.93 5.28 -5.76
CA TYR A 325 3.72 5.52 -4.55
C TYR A 325 5.20 5.88 -4.82
N GLY A 326 5.84 5.21 -5.78
CA GLY A 326 7.26 5.42 -6.10
C GLY A 326 8.23 4.61 -5.25
N LYS A 327 7.94 3.33 -5.04
CA LYS A 327 8.85 2.40 -4.37
C LYS A 327 9.66 1.61 -5.40
N GLY A 328 10.88 2.07 -5.69
CA GLY A 328 11.82 1.46 -6.64
C GLY A 328 12.92 0.62 -5.97
N LEU A 329 12.68 0.09 -4.76
CA LEU A 329 13.64 -0.66 -3.96
C LEU A 329 13.24 -2.13 -3.84
N VAL A 330 14.24 -3.02 -3.91
CA VAL A 330 14.07 -4.47 -3.76
C VAL A 330 14.62 -4.91 -2.41
N GLN A 331 13.80 -5.62 -1.65
CA GLN A 331 14.19 -6.22 -0.37
C GLN A 331 14.35 -7.72 -0.52
N VAL A 332 15.27 -8.28 0.27
CA VAL A 332 15.40 -9.72 0.50
C VAL A 332 15.36 -10.01 1.99
N SER A 333 14.77 -11.15 2.37
CA SER A 333 14.79 -11.63 3.76
C SER A 333 15.99 -12.54 3.98
N ARG A 334 16.67 -12.37 5.11
CA ARG A 334 17.82 -13.19 5.54
C ARG A 334 17.55 -13.71 6.94
N PRO A 335 17.69 -15.02 7.18
CA PRO A 335 17.57 -15.57 8.52
C PRO A 335 18.71 -15.06 9.41
N LEU A 336 18.39 -14.76 10.65
CA LEU A 336 19.31 -14.42 11.71
C LEU A 336 19.24 -15.47 12.81
N SER A 337 20.06 -15.31 13.87
CA SER A 337 20.01 -16.16 15.06
C SER A 337 18.66 -16.04 15.78
N TYR A 338 18.33 -17.03 16.60
CA TYR A 338 17.11 -17.07 17.41
C TYR A 338 15.82 -16.89 16.58
N ASN A 339 15.72 -17.63 15.47
CA ASN A 339 14.56 -17.63 14.57
C ASN A 339 14.09 -16.23 14.10
N SER A 340 14.94 -15.21 14.23
CA SER A 340 14.66 -13.86 13.75
C SER A 340 15.06 -13.67 12.29
N GLN A 341 14.64 -12.58 11.67
CA GLN A 341 14.95 -12.28 10.28
C GLN A 341 15.35 -10.82 10.08
N LEU A 342 16.17 -10.59 9.06
CA LEU A 342 16.47 -9.28 8.53
C LEU A 342 15.84 -9.17 7.14
N LYS A 343 14.92 -8.23 6.96
CA LYS A 343 14.48 -7.78 5.65
C LYS A 343 15.33 -6.58 5.26
N VAL A 344 16.14 -6.71 4.20
CA VAL A 344 17.14 -5.69 3.83
C VAL A 344 17.01 -5.27 2.38
N THR A 345 17.11 -3.99 2.11
CA THR A 345 17.18 -3.43 0.75
C THR A 345 18.53 -3.76 0.11
N THR A 346 18.49 -4.46 -1.02
CA THR A 346 19.69 -4.96 -1.72
C THR A 346 19.90 -4.36 -3.10
N ALA A 347 18.83 -3.83 -3.73
CA ALA A 347 18.90 -3.29 -5.09
C ALA A 347 17.84 -2.22 -5.34
N LYS A 348 18.05 -1.43 -6.38
CA LYS A 348 17.01 -0.63 -7.06
C LYS A 348 16.53 -1.39 -8.29
N TYR A 349 15.26 -1.20 -8.66
CA TYR A 349 14.77 -1.78 -9.90
C TYR A 349 14.46 -0.71 -10.97
N TYR A 350 14.52 -1.16 -12.21
CA TYR A 350 14.38 -0.33 -13.40
C TYR A 350 13.38 -0.97 -14.36
N THR A 351 12.48 -0.17 -14.89
CA THR A 351 11.49 -0.60 -15.89
C THR A 351 12.17 -0.87 -17.25
N PRO A 352 11.45 -1.42 -18.25
CA PRO A 352 12.05 -1.73 -19.55
C PRO A 352 12.73 -0.55 -20.26
N THR A 353 12.23 0.66 -20.11
CA THR A 353 12.85 1.88 -20.65
C THR A 353 14.11 2.29 -19.89
N GLY A 354 14.40 1.68 -18.74
CA GLY A 354 15.54 1.99 -17.87
C GLY A 354 15.29 3.05 -16.81
N ARG A 355 14.06 3.52 -16.63
CA ARG A 355 13.70 4.48 -15.58
C ARG A 355 13.63 3.81 -14.21
N CYS A 356 14.21 4.46 -13.21
CA CYS A 356 14.05 4.10 -11.80
C CYS A 356 12.93 4.95 -11.20
N ILE A 357 11.87 4.31 -10.72
CA ILE A 357 10.68 5.02 -10.23
C ILE A 357 10.77 5.49 -8.78
N GLN A 358 11.89 5.23 -8.09
CA GLN A 358 12.09 5.60 -6.68
C GLN A 358 11.92 7.10 -6.47
N VAL A 359 10.97 7.50 -5.60
CA VAL A 359 10.68 8.90 -5.30
C VAL A 359 11.63 9.49 -4.27
N LEU A 360 11.90 8.75 -3.19
CA LEU A 360 12.69 9.23 -2.06
C LEU A 360 14.17 8.90 -2.25
N ASP A 361 15.04 9.90 -2.06
CA ASP A 361 16.50 9.73 -2.18
C ASP A 361 17.14 9.41 -0.82
N TYR A 362 17.17 8.14 -0.46
CA TYR A 362 17.80 7.67 0.78
C TYR A 362 19.33 7.79 0.78
N GLY A 363 19.94 8.01 -0.39
CA GLY A 363 21.39 8.20 -0.52
C GLY A 363 21.87 9.58 -0.08
N HIS A 364 21.00 10.58 -0.12
CA HIS A 364 21.32 11.97 0.22
C HIS A 364 20.29 12.48 1.24
N ARG A 365 20.57 12.21 2.53
CA ARG A 365 19.75 12.76 3.63
C ARG A 365 20.15 14.20 3.90
N ARG A 366 19.18 14.98 4.36
CA ARG A 366 19.40 16.35 4.87
C ARG A 366 20.11 16.30 6.22
N ASP A 367 20.63 17.42 6.67
CA ASP A 367 21.34 17.54 7.98
C ASP A 367 20.46 17.17 9.18
N ASP A 368 19.14 17.34 9.05
CA ASP A 368 18.15 16.94 10.06
C ASP A 368 17.78 15.44 9.98
N GLY A 369 18.43 14.65 9.11
CA GLY A 369 18.17 13.23 8.88
C GLY A 369 16.97 12.94 7.99
N SER A 370 16.20 13.96 7.58
CA SER A 370 15.03 13.79 6.70
C SER A 370 15.45 13.39 5.29
N VAL A 371 14.54 12.67 4.60
CA VAL A 371 14.73 12.23 3.21
C VAL A 371 13.87 13.09 2.30
N GLY A 372 14.49 13.69 1.30
CA GLY A 372 13.80 14.46 0.28
C GLY A 372 13.31 13.60 -0.88
N SER A 373 12.28 14.07 -1.58
CA SER A 373 11.94 13.54 -2.91
C SER A 373 12.96 14.00 -3.94
N ILE A 374 13.14 13.22 -5.02
CA ILE A 374 13.96 13.63 -6.16
C ILE A 374 13.30 14.87 -6.79
N PRO A 375 14.00 16.01 -6.85
CA PRO A 375 13.46 17.24 -7.45
C PRO A 375 13.09 17.03 -8.93
N ASP A 376 12.03 17.67 -9.39
CA ASP A 376 11.58 17.55 -10.78
C ASP A 376 12.67 17.93 -11.79
N SER A 377 13.55 18.88 -11.44
CA SER A 377 14.70 19.29 -12.26
C SER A 377 15.76 18.19 -12.46
N LEU A 378 15.78 17.16 -11.62
CA LEU A 378 16.70 16.02 -11.70
C LEU A 378 16.07 14.78 -12.34
N LYS A 379 14.75 14.79 -12.60
CA LYS A 379 14.06 13.70 -13.28
C LYS A 379 14.49 13.63 -14.74
N LYS A 380 14.75 12.41 -15.21
CA LYS A 380 15.12 12.14 -16.59
C LYS A 380 13.92 11.71 -17.40
N ALA A 381 13.85 12.19 -18.63
CA ALA A 381 12.84 11.78 -19.60
C ALA A 381 13.30 10.50 -20.32
N PHE A 382 12.38 9.55 -20.44
CA PHE A 382 12.52 8.31 -21.19
C PHE A 382 11.43 8.24 -22.25
N ARG A 383 11.55 7.30 -23.18
CA ARG A 383 10.54 7.10 -24.22
C ARG A 383 10.03 5.68 -24.19
N THR A 384 8.71 5.53 -24.26
CA THR A 384 8.05 4.24 -24.45
C THR A 384 8.35 3.68 -25.84
N THR A 385 7.94 2.47 -26.13
CA THR A 385 8.11 1.81 -27.43
C THR A 385 7.62 2.65 -28.61
N ASN A 386 6.47 3.30 -28.46
CA ASN A 386 5.88 4.18 -29.47
C ASN A 386 6.29 5.66 -29.32
N GLY A 387 7.28 5.97 -28.49
CA GLY A 387 7.89 7.29 -28.35
C GLY A 387 7.18 8.26 -27.39
N ARG A 388 6.17 7.84 -26.63
CA ARG A 388 5.57 8.67 -25.56
C ARG A 388 6.62 9.01 -24.51
N VAL A 389 6.54 10.20 -23.92
CA VAL A 389 7.49 10.64 -22.90
C VAL A 389 7.01 10.19 -21.52
N VAL A 390 7.90 9.54 -20.78
CA VAL A 390 7.72 9.12 -19.39
C VAL A 390 8.94 9.53 -18.56
N TYR A 391 8.78 9.64 -17.24
CA TYR A 391 9.84 10.17 -16.36
C TYR A 391 10.22 9.15 -15.28
N ASP A 392 11.45 9.26 -14.77
CA ASP A 392 11.93 8.55 -13.58
C ASP A 392 11.70 9.39 -12.29
N GLY A 393 12.14 8.84 -11.16
CA GLY A 393 12.24 9.58 -9.87
C GLY A 393 10.91 10.02 -9.27
N GLY A 394 9.79 9.48 -9.73
CA GLY A 394 8.51 9.98 -9.30
C GLY A 394 7.38 8.97 -9.17
N GLY A 395 7.63 7.67 -9.15
CA GLY A 395 6.58 6.66 -9.33
C GLY A 395 6.14 6.56 -10.78
N ILE A 396 5.00 5.93 -11.01
CA ILE A 396 4.35 5.84 -12.33
C ILE A 396 3.34 6.98 -12.44
N ASP A 397 3.55 7.88 -13.39
CA ASP A 397 2.56 8.89 -13.75
C ASP A 397 1.50 8.24 -14.65
N PRO A 398 0.19 8.40 -14.37
CA PRO A 398 -0.85 7.88 -15.24
C PRO A 398 -0.91 8.65 -16.57
N ASP A 399 -1.31 7.96 -17.65
CA ASP A 399 -1.53 8.55 -18.96
C ASP A 399 -2.78 9.44 -18.96
N ILE A 400 -3.77 9.06 -18.15
CA ILE A 400 -4.97 9.86 -17.89
C ILE A 400 -5.08 10.09 -16.39
N LYS A 401 -4.89 11.34 -15.97
CA LYS A 401 -5.04 11.74 -14.57
C LYS A 401 -6.51 11.92 -14.24
N THR A 402 -6.93 11.30 -13.16
CA THR A 402 -8.23 11.50 -12.54
C THR A 402 -8.01 12.11 -11.15
N GLN A 403 -9.00 12.81 -10.66
CA GLN A 403 -9.02 13.28 -9.27
C GLN A 403 -10.10 12.51 -8.53
N ASN A 404 -9.67 11.63 -7.64
CA ASN A 404 -10.58 11.11 -6.63
C ASN A 404 -10.82 12.22 -5.60
N LEU A 405 -12.09 12.45 -5.29
CA LEU A 405 -12.43 13.38 -4.23
C LEU A 405 -11.96 12.74 -2.90
N GLU A 406 -11.11 13.45 -2.17
CA GLU A 406 -10.80 13.04 -0.80
C GLU A 406 -12.10 13.06 0.00
N ALA A 407 -12.32 12.00 0.78
CA ALA A 407 -13.50 11.91 1.63
C ALA A 407 -13.56 13.11 2.58
N HIS A 408 -14.72 13.75 2.67
CA HIS A 408 -14.89 14.88 3.59
C HIS A 408 -14.64 14.44 5.04
N MET A 409 -14.10 15.33 5.87
CA MET A 409 -13.76 15.02 7.26
C MET A 409 -14.97 14.47 8.04
N LEU A 410 -16.16 15.01 7.82
CA LEU A 410 -17.38 14.46 8.43
C LEU A 410 -17.57 12.98 8.07
N THR A 411 -17.43 12.62 6.80
CA THR A 411 -17.62 11.26 6.31
C THR A 411 -16.61 10.30 6.92
N GLN A 412 -15.35 10.74 7.05
CA GLN A 412 -14.32 9.97 7.77
C GLN A 412 -14.72 9.74 9.24
N VAL A 413 -15.19 10.78 9.93
CA VAL A 413 -15.65 10.68 11.32
C VAL A 413 -16.86 9.74 11.47
N LEU A 414 -17.82 9.80 10.55
CA LEU A 414 -18.98 8.88 10.55
C LEU A 414 -18.52 7.43 10.39
N PHE A 415 -17.54 7.20 9.51
CA PHE A 415 -16.94 5.89 9.31
C PHE A 415 -16.15 5.42 10.54
N GLU A 416 -15.25 6.23 11.07
CA GLU A 416 -14.39 5.89 12.22
C GLU A 416 -15.20 5.61 13.49
N LYS A 417 -16.20 6.43 13.76
CA LYS A 417 -17.12 6.23 14.89
C LYS A 417 -18.14 5.10 14.68
N GLY A 418 -18.15 4.50 13.48
CA GLY A 418 -18.99 3.36 13.13
C GLY A 418 -20.47 3.69 12.91
N PHE A 419 -20.84 4.96 12.73
CA PHE A 419 -22.25 5.32 12.54
C PHE A 419 -22.81 4.77 11.22
N LEU A 420 -22.02 4.79 10.16
CA LEU A 420 -22.44 4.19 8.88
C LEU A 420 -22.64 2.68 9.03
N PHE A 421 -21.72 2.01 9.71
CA PHE A 421 -21.78 0.57 9.99
C PHE A 421 -23.00 0.19 10.85
N ASP A 422 -23.21 0.91 11.95
CA ASP A 422 -24.32 0.62 12.87
C ASP A 422 -25.68 0.85 12.20
N TYR A 423 -25.86 1.98 11.47
CA TYR A 423 -27.08 2.24 10.73
C TYR A 423 -27.35 1.17 9.66
N SER A 424 -26.33 0.79 8.90
CA SER A 424 -26.47 -0.26 7.87
C SER A 424 -26.83 -1.62 8.47
N THR A 425 -26.32 -1.94 9.66
CA THR A 425 -26.72 -3.16 10.40
C THR A 425 -28.18 -3.12 10.83
N GLU A 426 -28.64 -1.97 11.35
CA GLU A 426 -30.04 -1.75 11.72
C GLU A 426 -30.95 -1.75 10.49
N TYR A 427 -30.51 -1.13 9.38
CA TYR A 427 -31.27 -1.09 8.12
C TYR A 427 -31.55 -2.50 7.60
N VAL A 428 -30.50 -3.33 7.47
CA VAL A 428 -30.64 -4.71 6.97
C VAL A 428 -31.51 -5.59 7.89
N ALA A 429 -31.46 -5.35 9.20
CA ALA A 429 -32.32 -6.09 10.13
C ALA A 429 -33.82 -5.74 10.01
N LYS A 430 -34.17 -4.60 9.40
CA LYS A 430 -35.55 -4.10 9.25
C LYS A 430 -36.09 -4.25 7.82
N HIS A 431 -35.23 -4.55 6.86
CA HIS A 431 -35.60 -4.66 5.45
C HIS A 431 -35.33 -6.06 4.94
N ASP A 432 -36.33 -6.64 4.28
CA ASP A 432 -36.14 -7.92 3.60
C ASP A 432 -35.23 -7.72 2.37
N GLY A 433 -34.21 -8.55 2.26
CA GLY A 433 -33.31 -8.52 1.14
C GLY A 433 -33.11 -9.90 0.52
N PRO A 434 -32.25 -10.11 -0.46
CA PRO A 434 -31.12 -9.31 -0.90
C PRO A 434 -31.48 -8.19 -1.89
N VAL A 435 -30.62 -7.17 -1.96
CA VAL A 435 -30.70 -6.10 -2.97
C VAL A 435 -29.70 -6.37 -4.09
N ASP A 436 -29.99 -5.94 -5.33
CA ASP A 436 -29.02 -6.01 -6.41
C ASP A 436 -27.92 -4.96 -6.19
N PRO A 437 -26.63 -5.37 -6.03
CA PRO A 437 -25.55 -4.45 -5.69
C PRO A 437 -25.32 -3.35 -6.73
N ARG A 438 -25.59 -3.60 -8.00
CA ARG A 438 -25.32 -2.64 -9.08
C ARG A 438 -26.40 -1.57 -9.22
N THR A 439 -27.62 -1.89 -8.84
CA THR A 439 -28.78 -1.01 -9.03
C THR A 439 -29.32 -0.44 -7.73
N PHE A 440 -28.96 -1.01 -6.59
CA PHE A 440 -29.39 -0.54 -5.29
C PHE A 440 -28.98 0.91 -5.04
N THR A 441 -29.94 1.73 -4.68
CA THR A 441 -29.76 3.13 -4.33
C THR A 441 -30.71 3.49 -3.20
N LEU A 442 -30.17 4.08 -2.13
CA LEU A 442 -31.00 4.63 -1.04
C LEU A 442 -31.88 5.76 -1.59
N SER A 443 -33.19 5.68 -1.32
CA SER A 443 -34.11 6.77 -1.63
C SER A 443 -33.82 8.01 -0.76
N ASP A 444 -34.44 9.13 -1.12
CA ASP A 444 -34.34 10.35 -0.32
C ASP A 444 -35.04 10.19 1.03
N ASP A 445 -36.14 9.45 1.07
CA ASP A 445 -36.87 9.17 2.31
C ASP A 445 -36.07 8.28 3.25
N GLU A 446 -35.35 7.28 2.74
CA GLU A 446 -34.46 6.45 3.55
C GLU A 446 -33.27 7.26 4.07
N TYR A 447 -32.76 8.20 3.27
CA TYR A 447 -31.73 9.13 3.75
C TYR A 447 -32.24 10.05 4.86
N GLN A 448 -33.49 10.53 4.78
CA GLN A 448 -34.13 11.28 5.88
C GLN A 448 -34.30 10.43 7.16
N GLN A 449 -34.53 9.12 7.02
CA GLN A 449 -34.51 8.20 8.18
C GLN A 449 -33.09 8.14 8.80
N PHE A 450 -32.05 8.07 7.98
CA PHE A 450 -30.64 8.16 8.46
C PHE A 450 -30.40 9.47 9.21
N LEU A 451 -30.78 10.61 8.63
CA LEU A 451 -30.63 11.91 9.30
C LEU A 451 -31.39 11.95 10.65
N SER A 452 -32.57 11.36 10.70
CA SER A 452 -33.36 11.27 11.93
C SER A 452 -32.67 10.38 12.97
N TRP A 453 -32.09 9.26 12.55
CA TRP A 453 -31.31 8.36 13.39
C TRP A 453 -30.05 9.04 13.94
N MET A 454 -29.44 9.96 13.17
CA MET A 454 -28.25 10.72 13.56
C MET A 454 -28.51 11.85 14.59
N LYS A 455 -29.76 12.32 14.76
CA LYS A 455 -30.09 13.49 15.60
C LYS A 455 -29.51 13.44 17.03
N ASN A 456 -29.48 12.24 17.62
CA ASN A 456 -29.01 12.02 18.99
C ASN A 456 -27.62 11.42 19.07
N LYS A 457 -26.86 11.38 17.97
CA LYS A 457 -25.49 10.84 17.92
C LYS A 457 -24.47 11.96 18.05
N ASN A 458 -23.41 11.68 18.80
CA ASN A 458 -22.30 12.63 18.91
C ASN A 458 -21.25 12.36 17.84
N TYR A 459 -21.38 13.04 16.70
CA TYR A 459 -20.40 13.02 15.60
C TYR A 459 -19.56 14.31 15.53
N SER A 460 -19.46 15.04 16.63
CA SER A 460 -18.62 16.23 16.70
C SER A 460 -17.16 15.87 16.43
N TYR A 461 -16.49 16.73 15.69
CA TYR A 461 -15.08 16.65 15.36
C TYR A 461 -14.50 18.06 15.26
N LYS A 462 -13.18 18.15 15.33
CA LYS A 462 -12.47 19.41 15.10
C LYS A 462 -11.90 19.39 13.69
N SER A 463 -12.38 20.28 12.82
CA SER A 463 -11.89 20.38 11.46
C SER A 463 -10.45 20.96 11.44
N TYR A 464 -9.73 20.72 10.34
CA TYR A 464 -8.41 21.31 10.15
C TYR A 464 -8.44 22.85 10.23
N MET A 465 -9.50 23.46 9.68
CA MET A 465 -9.70 24.91 9.77
C MET A 465 -9.87 25.41 11.22
N GLU A 466 -10.64 24.69 12.03
CA GLU A 466 -10.78 25.01 13.47
C GLU A 466 -9.46 24.84 14.22
N TYR A 467 -8.67 23.82 13.86
CA TYR A 467 -7.33 23.65 14.43
C TYR A 467 -6.42 24.81 14.07
N GLN A 468 -6.35 25.21 12.79
CA GLN A 468 -5.53 26.33 12.34
C GLN A 468 -5.99 27.66 12.97
N LEU A 469 -7.29 27.89 13.04
CA LEU A 469 -7.86 29.07 13.69
C LEU A 469 -7.46 29.15 15.17
N GLN A 470 -7.46 28.02 15.87
CA GLN A 470 -7.01 27.96 17.26
C GLN A 470 -5.51 28.27 17.37
N GLN A 471 -4.66 27.68 16.52
CA GLN A 471 -3.22 27.97 16.51
C GLN A 471 -2.97 29.46 16.26
N PHE A 472 -3.63 30.03 15.24
CA PHE A 472 -3.54 31.45 14.93
C PHE A 472 -4.01 32.33 16.12
N THR A 473 -5.09 31.94 16.79
CA THR A 473 -5.61 32.65 17.96
C THR A 473 -4.59 32.65 19.10
N GLU A 474 -3.93 31.51 19.35
CA GLU A 474 -2.88 31.44 20.40
C GLU A 474 -1.64 32.27 20.05
N GLU A 475 -1.21 32.28 18.79
CA GLU A 475 -0.11 33.15 18.35
C GLU A 475 -0.50 34.64 18.46
N ALA A 476 -1.72 35.01 18.04
CA ALA A 476 -2.21 36.39 18.21
C ALA A 476 -2.25 36.84 19.69
N LYS A 477 -2.52 35.92 20.63
CA LYS A 477 -2.42 36.22 22.09
C LYS A 477 -0.97 36.44 22.53
N LYS A 478 -0.02 35.61 22.09
CA LYS A 478 1.41 35.73 22.41
C LYS A 478 1.99 37.02 21.87
N GLU A 479 1.66 37.38 20.64
CA GLU A 479 2.11 38.60 19.98
C GLU A 479 1.30 39.86 20.36
N LYS A 480 0.30 39.73 21.24
CA LYS A 480 -0.57 40.80 21.75
C LYS A 480 -1.50 41.45 20.72
N TYR A 481 -1.74 40.82 19.55
CA TYR A 481 -2.71 41.28 18.55
C TYR A 481 -4.14 40.77 18.82
N PHE A 482 -4.33 39.88 19.76
CA PHE A 482 -5.63 39.27 20.02
C PHE A 482 -6.77 40.26 20.30
N PRO A 483 -6.58 41.39 21.10
CA PRO A 483 -7.66 42.33 21.31
C PRO A 483 -8.21 42.94 20.01
N ASP A 484 -7.35 43.25 19.06
CA ASP A 484 -7.71 43.88 17.79
C ASP A 484 -8.32 42.90 16.80
N LEU A 485 -7.97 41.62 16.88
CA LEU A 485 -8.42 40.54 15.96
C LEU A 485 -9.59 39.73 16.51
N LYS A 486 -9.96 39.91 17.77
CA LYS A 486 -10.94 39.05 18.45
C LYS A 486 -12.27 38.98 17.70
N SER A 487 -12.82 40.09 17.29
CA SER A 487 -14.13 40.12 16.59
C SER A 487 -14.12 39.37 15.26
N GLN A 488 -13.03 39.43 14.53
CA GLN A 488 -12.85 38.72 13.26
C GLN A 488 -12.67 37.21 13.47
N LEU A 489 -11.89 36.82 14.49
CA LEU A 489 -11.69 35.42 14.88
C LEU A 489 -13.00 34.78 15.35
N ASP A 490 -13.76 35.50 16.19
CA ASP A 490 -15.09 35.05 16.66
C ASP A 490 -16.07 34.90 15.49
N LEU A 491 -16.05 35.82 14.51
CA LEU A 491 -16.85 35.72 13.29
C LEU A 491 -16.47 34.50 12.44
N VAL A 492 -15.19 34.28 12.19
CA VAL A 492 -14.72 33.10 11.45
C VAL A 492 -15.13 31.81 12.17
N SER A 493 -14.91 31.74 13.49
CA SER A 493 -15.29 30.58 14.30
C SER A 493 -16.79 30.28 14.20
N SER A 494 -17.64 31.31 14.32
CA SER A 494 -19.10 31.15 14.22
C SER A 494 -19.55 30.71 12.83
N ARG A 495 -18.92 31.20 11.76
CA ARG A 495 -19.21 30.79 10.38
C ARG A 495 -18.84 29.33 10.11
N ILE A 496 -17.68 28.87 10.62
CA ILE A 496 -17.28 27.46 10.53
C ILE A 496 -18.31 26.58 11.26
N ALA A 497 -18.67 26.97 12.48
CA ALA A 497 -19.67 26.22 13.28
C ALA A 497 -21.05 26.17 12.62
N GLU A 498 -21.47 27.25 11.95
CA GLU A 498 -22.75 27.29 11.21
C GLU A 498 -22.72 26.38 9.97
N SER A 499 -21.62 26.41 9.19
CA SER A 499 -21.44 25.52 8.04
C SER A 499 -21.52 24.06 8.45
N LYS A 500 -20.93 23.68 9.58
CA LYS A 500 -20.94 22.29 10.09
C LYS A 500 -22.32 21.75 10.43
N LYS A 501 -23.30 22.61 10.77
CA LYS A 501 -24.67 22.15 11.09
C LYS A 501 -25.37 21.46 9.93
N ASN A 502 -25.03 21.79 8.69
CA ASN A 502 -25.67 21.27 7.49
C ASN A 502 -24.82 20.25 6.72
N GLU A 503 -23.67 19.85 7.24
CA GLU A 503 -22.72 18.97 6.53
C GLU A 503 -23.32 17.60 6.15
N LEU A 504 -24.18 17.01 6.99
CA LEU A 504 -24.88 15.77 6.64
C LEU A 504 -25.75 15.92 5.37
N VAL A 505 -26.29 17.11 5.12
CA VAL A 505 -27.08 17.39 3.91
C VAL A 505 -26.17 17.75 2.73
N LEU A 506 -25.13 18.54 2.98
CA LEU A 506 -24.18 18.97 1.94
C LEU A 506 -23.38 17.81 1.34
N HIS A 507 -23.03 16.82 2.16
CA HIS A 507 -22.28 15.64 1.74
C HIS A 507 -23.15 14.39 1.56
N LYS A 508 -24.46 14.59 1.27
CA LYS A 508 -25.44 13.53 1.10
C LYS A 508 -24.98 12.44 0.14
N ASP A 509 -24.50 12.80 -1.03
CA ASP A 509 -24.16 11.82 -2.09
C ASP A 509 -23.00 10.92 -1.66
N GLU A 510 -21.98 11.48 -1.02
CA GLU A 510 -20.85 10.73 -0.48
C GLU A 510 -21.28 9.79 0.64
N ILE A 511 -22.12 10.26 1.56
CA ILE A 511 -22.63 9.47 2.67
C ILE A 511 -23.56 8.35 2.15
N LYS A 512 -24.43 8.62 1.18
CA LYS A 512 -25.29 7.61 0.53
C LYS A 512 -24.44 6.52 -0.12
N MET A 513 -23.43 6.88 -0.88
CA MET A 513 -22.52 5.92 -1.51
C MET A 513 -21.93 4.94 -0.49
N LEU A 514 -21.46 5.44 0.65
CA LEU A 514 -20.89 4.59 1.70
C LEU A 514 -21.94 3.74 2.40
N LEU A 515 -23.13 4.29 2.67
CA LEU A 515 -24.26 3.52 3.24
C LEU A 515 -24.71 2.40 2.30
N GLU A 516 -24.80 2.68 1.00
CA GLU A 516 -25.17 1.69 -0.01
C GLU A 516 -24.15 0.54 -0.06
N SER A 517 -22.85 0.87 -0.07
CA SER A 517 -21.78 -0.13 -0.01
C SER A 517 -21.85 -0.97 1.27
N GLU A 518 -22.05 -0.34 2.42
CA GLU A 518 -22.18 -1.02 3.71
C GLU A 518 -23.44 -1.92 3.77
N ILE A 519 -24.57 -1.47 3.25
CA ILE A 519 -25.81 -2.26 3.21
C ILE A 519 -25.63 -3.48 2.31
N VAL A 520 -25.13 -3.27 1.11
CA VAL A 520 -24.94 -4.32 0.10
C VAL A 520 -23.95 -5.38 0.58
N SER A 521 -22.87 -4.97 1.29
CA SER A 521 -21.87 -5.90 1.83
C SER A 521 -22.47 -6.95 2.78
N ARG A 522 -23.56 -6.65 3.47
CA ARG A 522 -24.22 -7.58 4.39
C ARG A 522 -24.95 -8.72 3.69
N TYR A 523 -25.32 -8.51 2.43
CA TYR A 523 -25.97 -9.53 1.59
C TYR A 523 -24.97 -10.26 0.69
N HIS A 524 -23.97 -9.54 0.15
CA HIS A 524 -23.10 -10.03 -0.93
C HIS A 524 -21.62 -9.98 -0.57
N LEU A 525 -21.27 -9.75 0.70
CA LEU A 525 -19.90 -9.64 1.21
C LEU A 525 -19.07 -8.61 0.42
N GLU A 526 -17.77 -8.83 0.28
CA GLU A 526 -16.85 -7.93 -0.43
C GLU A 526 -17.25 -7.71 -1.89
N ARG A 527 -17.72 -8.76 -2.56
CA ARG A 527 -18.20 -8.67 -3.94
C ARG A 527 -19.28 -7.61 -4.10
N GLY A 528 -20.23 -7.56 -3.18
CA GLY A 528 -21.31 -6.57 -3.23
C GLY A 528 -20.81 -5.15 -3.09
N SER A 529 -19.87 -4.88 -2.18
CA SER A 529 -19.28 -3.56 -2.00
C SER A 529 -18.57 -3.08 -3.28
N VAL A 530 -17.81 -3.96 -3.94
CA VAL A 530 -17.13 -3.62 -5.19
C VAL A 530 -18.13 -3.29 -6.28
N GLU A 531 -19.15 -4.12 -6.48
CA GLU A 531 -20.18 -3.91 -7.51
C GLU A 531 -21.03 -2.66 -7.26
N ALA A 532 -21.35 -2.33 -6.00
CA ALA A 532 -22.06 -1.11 -5.63
C ALA A 532 -21.24 0.16 -5.93
N GLY A 533 -19.91 0.04 -5.85
CA GLY A 533 -18.96 1.14 -6.13
C GLY A 533 -18.88 1.52 -7.61
N PHE A 534 -19.13 0.62 -8.55
CA PHE A 534 -18.92 0.86 -10.00
C PHE A 534 -19.60 2.12 -10.52
N LYS A 535 -20.83 2.37 -10.10
CA LYS A 535 -21.61 3.54 -10.56
C LYS A 535 -21.07 4.90 -10.09
N TYR A 536 -20.23 4.92 -9.07
CA TYR A 536 -19.63 6.12 -8.49
C TYR A 536 -18.17 6.33 -8.88
N ASP A 537 -17.52 5.30 -9.42
CA ASP A 537 -16.09 5.26 -9.67
C ASP A 537 -15.73 5.93 -10.99
N LYS A 538 -15.15 7.13 -10.91
CA LYS A 538 -14.74 7.91 -12.09
C LYS A 538 -13.59 7.26 -12.85
N ASP A 539 -12.69 6.53 -12.17
CA ASP A 539 -11.57 5.86 -12.81
C ASP A 539 -12.07 4.71 -13.67
N ILE A 540 -12.99 3.91 -13.11
CA ILE A 540 -13.65 2.82 -13.84
C ILE A 540 -14.42 3.36 -15.04
N LYS A 541 -15.20 4.42 -14.85
CA LYS A 541 -15.91 5.07 -15.96
C LYS A 541 -14.94 5.55 -17.04
N THR A 542 -13.86 6.22 -16.66
CA THR A 542 -12.84 6.68 -17.62
C THR A 542 -12.21 5.50 -18.36
N ALA A 543 -11.92 4.39 -17.65
CA ALA A 543 -11.36 3.20 -18.26
C ALA A 543 -12.31 2.56 -19.28
N THR A 544 -13.59 2.42 -18.95
CA THR A 544 -14.60 1.85 -19.87
C THR A 544 -14.81 2.77 -21.09
N ASP A 545 -14.92 4.08 -20.88
CA ASP A 545 -15.05 5.07 -21.97
C ASP A 545 -13.86 4.96 -22.96
N VAL A 546 -12.64 4.85 -22.45
CA VAL A 546 -11.42 4.72 -23.27
C VAL A 546 -11.37 3.39 -24.01
N LEU A 547 -11.75 2.28 -23.35
CA LEU A 547 -11.77 0.95 -23.99
C LEU A 547 -12.81 0.84 -25.10
N HIS A 548 -13.95 1.51 -24.97
CA HIS A 548 -14.96 1.58 -26.03
C HIS A 548 -14.55 2.49 -27.19
N ALA A 549 -13.75 3.53 -26.92
CA ALA A 549 -13.30 4.49 -27.93
C ALA A 549 -11.99 4.03 -28.61
N SER A 550 -12.03 3.01 -29.45
CA SER A 550 -10.86 2.38 -30.11
C SER A 550 -9.90 3.39 -30.75
N ALA A 551 -10.40 4.44 -31.40
CA ALA A 551 -9.57 5.48 -32.01
C ALA A 551 -8.81 6.31 -30.94
N GLN A 552 -9.47 6.64 -29.84
CA GLN A 552 -8.85 7.35 -28.71
C GLN A 552 -7.81 6.46 -28.01
N TYR A 553 -8.13 5.17 -27.80
CA TYR A 553 -7.22 4.19 -27.22
C TYR A 553 -5.91 4.11 -28.02
N LYS A 554 -6.00 3.94 -29.36
CA LYS A 554 -4.84 3.91 -30.24
C LYS A 554 -4.05 5.22 -30.21
N LYS A 555 -4.73 6.38 -30.24
CA LYS A 555 -4.10 7.70 -30.17
C LYS A 555 -3.32 7.87 -28.85
N LEU A 556 -3.88 7.48 -27.71
CA LEU A 556 -3.22 7.57 -26.41
C LEU A 556 -1.96 6.69 -26.32
N LEU A 557 -1.95 5.54 -26.97
CA LEU A 557 -0.78 4.65 -27.08
C LEU A 557 0.18 5.03 -28.21
N ASN A 558 -0.09 6.13 -28.94
CA ASN A 558 0.68 6.58 -30.10
C ASN A 558 0.84 5.45 -31.16
N ILE A 559 -0.20 4.63 -31.34
CA ILE A 559 -0.29 3.61 -32.38
C ILE A 559 -0.84 4.26 -33.66
N GLN A 560 -0.08 4.15 -34.76
CA GLN A 560 -0.46 4.67 -36.07
C GLN A 560 -1.56 3.82 -36.73
#